data_f1539b647a76485515c17fef5aedcb41
#
_entry.id   f1539b647a76485515c17fef5aedcb41
#
_cell.length_a   1.000
_cell.length_b   1.000
_cell.length_c   1.000
_cell.angle_alpha   90.00
_cell.angle_beta   90.00
_cell.angle_gamma   90.00
#
_symmetry.space_group_name_H-M   'P 1'
#
loop_
_entity.id
_entity.type
_entity.pdbx_description
1 polymer ?
#
loop_
_entity_poly.entity_id
_entity_poly.type
_entity_poly.pdbx_seq_one_letter_code
_entity_poly.pdbx_strand_id
1 'polypeptide(L)'
;LLIDPMLGPSSSPVDFMTKRFAYKEAIPIDEINNIDAVILSHDHYDHLDYPSILKLKDRVDHFFTPLGLGSHLKSWGVDESKITELDWWDETTYMGLKLVACPARHFSGRGISDRYKTQWASWVIKGEKNNVYFSGDGGYGPHFKEIGEKFGPFDFAMMECGQYNPAWAAIHMMPEESVQAGLDVGGKLLMPIHWGAFKLAPHSWIDPIERFKKKSEELNAQIIHPVIGEKVNIQNPDPSPEWWNNY
;
A
#
# COMPACT_ATOMS: atom_id res chain seq x y z
N LEU A 1 6.68 10.47 -5.47
CA LEU A 1 6.73 9.35 -4.51
C LEU A 1 6.25 8.07 -5.17
N LEU A 2 6.91 6.94 -4.85
CA LEU A 2 6.38 5.60 -5.06
C LEU A 2 6.06 4.97 -3.69
N ILE A 3 4.99 4.22 -3.62
CA ILE A 3 4.57 3.51 -2.41
C ILE A 3 4.50 2.03 -2.75
N ASP A 4 5.20 1.19 -1.98
CA ASP A 4 5.29 -0.26 -2.15
C ASP A 4 5.43 -0.66 -3.64
N PRO A 5 6.49 -0.23 -4.35
CA PRO A 5 6.60 -0.41 -5.79
C PRO A 5 6.84 -1.88 -6.16
N MET A 6 5.79 -2.71 -6.00
CA MET A 6 5.76 -4.09 -6.45
C MET A 6 5.45 -4.11 -7.95
N LEU A 7 6.46 -4.05 -8.80
CA LEU A 7 6.34 -3.98 -10.26
C LEU A 7 6.82 -5.27 -10.94
N GLY A 8 7.32 -6.22 -10.18
CA GLY A 8 7.81 -7.51 -10.66
C GLY A 8 6.69 -8.48 -11.07
N PRO A 9 7.06 -9.59 -11.71
CA PRO A 9 6.12 -10.57 -12.25
C PRO A 9 5.55 -11.55 -11.23
N SER A 10 6.12 -11.61 -10.01
CA SER A 10 5.76 -12.60 -8.99
C SER A 10 5.93 -12.03 -7.58
N SER A 11 4.96 -12.28 -6.71
CA SER A 11 5.00 -11.94 -5.28
C SER A 11 5.55 -13.07 -4.42
N SER A 12 6.60 -13.75 -4.89
CA SER A 12 7.24 -14.86 -4.17
C SER A 12 8.73 -14.93 -4.45
N PRO A 13 9.53 -15.66 -3.64
CA PRO A 13 10.95 -15.82 -3.86
C PRO A 13 11.31 -16.57 -5.16
N VAL A 14 10.32 -17.16 -5.82
CA VAL A 14 10.49 -17.91 -7.06
C VAL A 14 9.45 -17.52 -8.11
N ASP A 15 9.87 -17.20 -9.32
CA ASP A 15 9.04 -16.58 -10.36
C ASP A 15 7.85 -17.41 -10.86
N PHE A 16 7.83 -18.72 -10.60
CA PHE A 16 6.74 -19.59 -11.02
C PHE A 16 5.57 -19.66 -10.01
N MET A 17 5.76 -19.17 -8.80
CA MET A 17 4.73 -19.09 -7.76
C MET A 17 4.11 -17.70 -7.73
N THR A 18 2.85 -17.60 -7.32
CA THR A 18 2.14 -16.33 -7.12
C THR A 18 2.39 -15.29 -8.22
N LYS A 19 2.17 -15.70 -9.47
CA LYS A 19 2.37 -14.83 -10.63
C LYS A 19 1.36 -13.67 -10.64
N ARG A 20 1.84 -12.52 -11.11
CA ARG A 20 0.99 -11.37 -11.43
C ARG A 20 -0.05 -11.76 -12.48
N PHE A 21 -1.27 -11.26 -12.35
CA PHE A 21 -2.26 -11.34 -13.41
C PHE A 21 -1.71 -10.69 -14.70
N ALA A 22 -2.11 -11.24 -15.84
CA ALA A 22 -1.68 -10.70 -17.12
C ALA A 22 -2.35 -9.33 -17.34
N TYR A 23 -1.54 -8.28 -17.42
CA TYR A 23 -1.99 -6.97 -17.83
C TYR A 23 -1.88 -6.83 -19.34
N LYS A 24 -2.77 -6.06 -19.95
CA LYS A 24 -2.76 -5.79 -21.38
C LYS A 24 -1.46 -5.07 -21.80
N GLU A 25 -0.97 -4.20 -20.95
CA GLU A 25 0.27 -3.47 -21.14
C GLU A 25 1.22 -3.75 -19.96
N ALA A 26 2.50 -3.88 -20.26
CA ALA A 26 3.51 -4.06 -19.22
C ALA A 26 3.67 -2.77 -18.37
N ILE A 27 3.98 -2.93 -17.11
CA ILE A 27 4.32 -1.79 -16.25
C ILE A 27 5.67 -1.24 -16.71
N PRO A 28 5.75 0.03 -17.15
CA PRO A 28 6.95 0.59 -17.77
C PRO A 28 7.99 1.01 -16.71
N ILE A 29 8.48 0.06 -15.92
CA ILE A 29 9.43 0.34 -14.81
C ILE A 29 10.70 1.07 -15.30
N ASP A 30 11.13 0.80 -16.52
CA ASP A 30 12.33 1.41 -17.09
C ASP A 30 12.11 2.87 -17.52
N GLU A 31 10.86 3.29 -17.67
CA GLU A 31 10.46 4.67 -17.98
C GLU A 31 10.25 5.54 -16.73
N ILE A 32 10.15 4.93 -15.55
CA ILE A 32 10.00 5.66 -14.29
C ILE A 32 11.36 6.27 -13.91
N ASN A 33 11.45 7.59 -14.02
CA ASN A 33 12.69 8.36 -13.74
C ASN A 33 12.43 9.40 -12.66
N ASN A 34 13.52 9.88 -12.03
CA ASN A 34 13.50 10.97 -11.05
C ASN A 34 12.50 10.73 -9.92
N ILE A 35 12.76 9.67 -9.14
CA ILE A 35 11.93 9.28 -8.01
C ILE A 35 12.49 9.94 -6.76
N ASP A 36 11.83 11.01 -6.29
CA ASP A 36 12.27 11.71 -5.07
C ASP A 36 12.29 10.80 -3.86
N ALA A 37 11.27 9.92 -3.71
CA ALA A 37 11.29 8.95 -2.63
C ALA A 37 10.45 7.70 -2.91
N VAL A 38 10.84 6.61 -2.23
CA VAL A 38 10.06 5.38 -2.07
C VAL A 38 9.66 5.24 -0.61
N ILE A 39 8.39 4.95 -0.36
CA ILE A 39 7.84 4.59 0.95
C ILE A 39 7.49 3.12 0.93
N LEU A 40 7.94 2.36 1.94
CA LEU A 40 7.67 0.94 2.09
C LEU A 40 6.87 0.68 3.36
N SER A 41 5.85 -0.16 3.28
CA SER A 41 5.00 -0.51 4.42
C SER A 41 5.57 -1.66 5.24
N HIS A 42 6.04 -2.72 4.60
CA HIS A 42 6.60 -3.91 5.24
C HIS A 42 7.41 -4.75 4.24
N ASP A 43 7.95 -5.87 4.71
CA ASP A 43 8.93 -6.65 3.94
C ASP A 43 8.37 -7.84 3.14
N HIS A 44 7.05 -8.05 3.07
CA HIS A 44 6.48 -9.13 2.27
C HIS A 44 6.79 -8.97 0.78
N TYR A 45 6.80 -10.09 0.04
CA TYR A 45 7.23 -10.15 -1.36
C TYR A 45 6.36 -9.33 -2.32
N ASP A 46 5.09 -9.10 -1.99
CA ASP A 46 4.13 -8.31 -2.75
C ASP A 46 4.15 -6.80 -2.41
N HIS A 47 5.03 -6.37 -1.51
CA HIS A 47 5.29 -4.97 -1.15
C HIS A 47 6.76 -4.59 -1.37
N LEU A 48 7.69 -5.31 -0.78
CA LEU A 48 9.11 -5.13 -0.97
C LEU A 48 9.64 -6.09 -2.04
N ASP A 49 9.53 -5.67 -3.30
CA ASP A 49 9.92 -6.48 -4.46
C ASP A 49 11.39 -6.29 -4.81
N TYR A 50 12.20 -7.34 -4.66
CA TYR A 50 13.63 -7.32 -4.95
C TYR A 50 13.97 -6.90 -6.40
N PRO A 51 13.33 -7.48 -7.45
CA PRO A 51 13.58 -7.05 -8.83
C PRO A 51 13.27 -5.58 -9.08
N SER A 52 12.19 -5.06 -8.50
CA SER A 52 11.82 -3.65 -8.63
C SER A 52 12.83 -2.75 -7.95
N ILE A 53 13.24 -3.06 -6.72
CA ILE A 53 14.26 -2.29 -6.01
C ILE A 53 15.57 -2.26 -6.78
N LEU A 54 16.05 -3.39 -7.31
CA LEU A 54 17.28 -3.43 -8.13
C LEU A 54 17.22 -2.53 -9.36
N LYS A 55 16.07 -2.45 -10.01
CA LYS A 55 15.87 -1.59 -11.18
C LYS A 55 15.73 -0.11 -10.83
N LEU A 56 15.18 0.19 -9.66
CA LEU A 56 14.83 1.56 -9.27
C LEU A 56 15.90 2.26 -8.42
N LYS A 57 16.70 1.53 -7.62
CA LYS A 57 17.55 2.09 -6.56
C LYS A 57 18.48 3.22 -6.98
N ASP A 58 19.00 3.17 -8.20
CA ASP A 58 19.93 4.18 -8.70
C ASP A 58 19.20 5.48 -9.17
N ARG A 59 17.87 5.40 -9.34
CA ARG A 59 16.97 6.49 -9.75
C ARG A 59 16.11 7.04 -8.60
N VAL A 60 16.27 6.47 -7.40
CA VAL A 60 15.58 6.88 -6.16
C VAL A 60 16.52 7.73 -5.32
N ASP A 61 16.06 8.90 -4.91
CA ASP A 61 16.83 9.78 -4.06
C ASP A 61 16.80 9.33 -2.60
N HIS A 62 15.63 8.86 -2.10
CA HIS A 62 15.50 8.44 -0.71
C HIS A 62 14.48 7.31 -0.48
N PHE A 63 14.69 6.50 0.56
CA PHE A 63 13.79 5.42 0.99
C PHE A 63 13.33 5.68 2.43
N PHE A 64 12.02 5.62 2.67
CA PHE A 64 11.41 5.67 4.00
C PHE A 64 10.78 4.31 4.32
N THR A 65 11.15 3.74 5.46
CA THR A 65 10.77 2.38 5.83
C THR A 65 10.47 2.26 7.32
N PRO A 66 9.71 1.26 7.75
CA PRO A 66 9.67 0.86 9.15
C PRO A 66 11.03 0.32 9.61
N LEU A 67 11.22 0.23 10.93
CA LEU A 67 12.45 -0.25 11.57
C LEU A 67 12.86 -1.65 11.07
N GLY A 68 14.14 -1.81 10.81
CA GLY A 68 14.78 -3.06 10.39
C GLY A 68 14.65 -3.40 8.92
N LEU A 69 13.67 -2.83 8.18
CA LEU A 69 13.47 -3.11 6.77
C LEU A 69 14.63 -2.58 5.91
N GLY A 70 15.25 -1.48 6.30
CA GLY A 70 16.43 -0.95 5.62
C GLY A 70 17.59 -1.93 5.51
N SER A 71 17.64 -2.97 6.36
CA SER A 71 18.64 -4.04 6.25
C SER A 71 18.54 -4.82 4.94
N HIS A 72 17.31 -5.05 4.43
CA HIS A 72 17.09 -5.65 3.13
C HIS A 72 17.61 -4.74 2.01
N LEU A 73 17.24 -3.46 2.04
CA LEU A 73 17.69 -2.48 1.06
C LEU A 73 19.21 -2.37 0.99
N LYS A 74 19.88 -2.30 2.15
CA LYS A 74 21.36 -2.28 2.26
C LYS A 74 21.96 -3.55 1.67
N SER A 75 21.41 -4.71 1.96
CA SER A 75 21.89 -5.99 1.41
C SER A 75 21.75 -6.07 -0.13
N TRP A 76 20.81 -5.30 -0.69
CA TRP A 76 20.56 -5.20 -2.14
C TRP A 76 21.34 -4.06 -2.81
N GLY A 77 22.22 -3.39 -2.05
CA GLY A 77 23.13 -2.37 -2.55
C GLY A 77 22.51 -0.98 -2.66
N VAL A 78 21.48 -0.68 -1.86
CA VAL A 78 21.03 0.71 -1.62
C VAL A 78 22.00 1.36 -0.62
N ASP A 79 22.45 2.57 -0.92
CA ASP A 79 23.31 3.35 -0.03
C ASP A 79 22.58 3.66 1.29
N GLU A 80 23.22 3.40 2.43
CA GLU A 80 22.62 3.63 3.75
C GLU A 80 22.23 5.09 3.98
N SER A 81 22.94 6.04 3.38
CA SER A 81 22.62 7.47 3.48
C SER A 81 21.28 7.85 2.81
N LYS A 82 20.76 6.98 1.94
CA LYS A 82 19.47 7.13 1.29
C LYS A 82 18.31 6.48 2.06
N ILE A 83 18.55 5.90 3.25
CA ILE A 83 17.54 5.13 3.98
C ILE A 83 17.23 5.83 5.30
N THR A 84 15.95 6.10 5.53
CA THR A 84 15.44 6.54 6.84
C THR A 84 14.46 5.49 7.36
N GLU A 85 14.78 4.92 8.52
CA GLU A 85 13.90 4.01 9.24
C GLU A 85 13.14 4.77 10.34
N LEU A 86 11.84 4.52 10.46
CA LEU A 86 10.94 5.17 11.43
C LEU A 86 10.20 4.11 12.25
N ASP A 87 10.09 4.35 13.56
CA ASP A 87 9.19 3.60 14.44
C ASP A 87 7.75 4.13 14.30
N TRP A 88 6.77 3.38 14.82
CA TRP A 88 5.39 3.86 14.87
C TRP A 88 5.30 5.19 15.62
N TRP A 89 4.60 6.13 15.02
CA TRP A 89 4.43 7.51 15.46
C TRP A 89 5.62 8.43 15.24
N ASP A 90 6.77 7.89 14.77
CA ASP A 90 7.87 8.74 14.32
C ASP A 90 7.45 9.50 13.05
N GLU A 91 7.95 10.72 12.97
CA GLU A 91 7.69 11.61 11.85
C GLU A 91 8.98 12.22 11.29
N THR A 92 8.98 12.48 10.02
CA THR A 92 10.06 13.22 9.34
C THR A 92 9.48 14.16 8.30
N THR A 93 10.30 15.11 7.86
CA THR A 93 9.94 16.02 6.76
C THR A 93 10.91 15.83 5.62
N TYR A 94 10.38 15.62 4.42
CA TYR A 94 11.16 15.46 3.21
C TYR A 94 10.53 16.23 2.04
N MET A 95 11.27 17.14 1.43
CA MET A 95 10.81 17.97 0.30
C MET A 95 9.45 18.66 0.52
N GLY A 96 9.21 19.14 1.74
CA GLY A 96 7.95 19.79 2.12
C GLY A 96 6.80 18.85 2.45
N LEU A 97 7.02 17.54 2.39
CA LEU A 97 6.06 16.53 2.84
C LEU A 97 6.39 16.10 4.28
N LYS A 98 5.42 16.10 5.15
CA LYS A 98 5.51 15.43 6.45
C LYS A 98 5.10 13.97 6.26
N LEU A 99 5.98 13.06 6.63
CA LEU A 99 5.77 11.61 6.58
C LEU A 99 5.70 11.09 8.02
N VAL A 100 4.70 10.27 8.33
CA VAL A 100 4.55 9.63 9.64
C VAL A 100 4.36 8.14 9.44
N ALA A 101 5.21 7.33 10.07
CA ALA A 101 4.98 5.89 10.18
C ALA A 101 3.92 5.65 11.26
N CYS A 102 2.85 4.95 10.92
CA CYS A 102 1.73 4.70 11.83
C CYS A 102 1.54 3.19 12.07
N PRO A 103 0.94 2.79 13.19
CA PRO A 103 0.62 1.41 13.45
C PRO A 103 -0.22 0.76 12.35
N ALA A 104 0.02 -0.52 12.12
CA ALA A 104 -0.84 -1.40 11.35
C ALA A 104 -0.94 -2.75 12.07
N ARG A 105 -1.97 -3.51 11.78
CA ARG A 105 -2.20 -4.82 12.41
C ARG A 105 -1.82 -5.92 11.45
N HIS A 106 -0.52 -6.17 11.32
CA HIS A 106 0.03 -7.12 10.36
C HIS A 106 1.22 -7.90 10.95
N PHE A 107 2.14 -8.32 10.13
CA PHE A 107 3.38 -8.98 10.51
C PHE A 107 4.44 -8.78 9.42
N SER A 108 5.68 -9.17 9.71
CA SER A 108 6.79 -9.15 8.77
C SER A 108 7.46 -10.51 8.64
N GLY A 109 8.23 -10.71 7.58
CA GLY A 109 9.05 -11.89 7.32
C GLY A 109 9.04 -12.31 5.86
N ARG A 110 10.21 -12.68 5.36
CA ARG A 110 10.44 -13.15 3.98
C ARG A 110 10.93 -14.60 3.93
N GLY A 111 11.33 -15.16 5.05
CA GLY A 111 11.90 -16.50 5.16
C GLY A 111 11.25 -17.32 6.27
N ILE A 112 11.89 -18.45 6.58
CA ILE A 112 11.37 -19.39 7.56
C ILE A 112 11.66 -18.92 9.01
N SER A 113 12.71 -18.08 9.20
CA SER A 113 13.26 -17.75 10.53
C SER A 113 13.31 -16.25 10.84
N ASP A 114 12.71 -15.41 10.01
CA ASP A 114 12.79 -13.94 10.12
C ASP A 114 11.45 -13.26 10.43
N ARG A 115 10.41 -14.03 10.75
CA ARG A 115 9.12 -13.49 11.15
C ARG A 115 9.26 -12.54 12.33
N TYR A 116 8.63 -11.35 12.22
CA TYR A 116 8.68 -10.26 13.21
C TYR A 116 10.09 -9.66 13.45
N LYS A 117 11.06 -9.83 12.54
CA LYS A 117 12.39 -9.23 12.68
C LYS A 117 12.49 -7.81 12.11
N THR A 118 11.55 -7.42 11.27
CA THR A 118 11.35 -6.05 10.83
C THR A 118 10.01 -5.56 11.31
N GLN A 119 9.82 -4.25 11.36
CA GLN A 119 8.52 -3.65 11.66
C GLN A 119 7.70 -3.49 10.38
N TRP A 120 6.41 -3.19 10.52
CA TRP A 120 5.46 -2.86 9.46
C TRP A 120 4.70 -1.59 9.84
N ALA A 121 4.22 -0.85 8.86
CA ALA A 121 3.57 0.44 9.11
C ALA A 121 2.51 0.76 8.05
N SER A 122 1.51 1.52 8.46
CA SER A 122 0.73 2.39 7.60
C SER A 122 1.39 3.78 7.54
N TRP A 123 0.99 4.64 6.60
CA TRP A 123 1.67 5.90 6.39
C TRP A 123 0.71 7.08 6.26
N VAL A 124 1.03 8.16 6.97
CA VAL A 124 0.48 9.49 6.73
C VAL A 124 1.46 10.28 5.86
N ILE A 125 0.97 10.85 4.78
CA ILE A 125 1.73 11.67 3.84
C ILE A 125 1.01 13.01 3.74
N LYS A 126 1.51 14.04 4.43
CA LYS A 126 0.90 15.34 4.52
C LYS A 126 1.70 16.38 3.75
N GLY A 127 1.10 16.89 2.69
CA GLY A 127 1.62 18.00 1.90
C GLY A 127 0.90 19.32 2.18
N GLU A 128 1.32 20.35 1.50
CA GLU A 128 0.69 21.67 1.60
C GLU A 128 -0.79 21.66 1.14
N LYS A 129 -1.10 20.88 0.11
CA LYS A 129 -2.43 20.86 -0.53
C LYS A 129 -3.27 19.66 -0.18
N ASN A 130 -2.65 18.52 0.07
CA ASN A 130 -3.34 17.24 0.25
C ASN A 130 -2.78 16.49 1.45
N ASN A 131 -3.67 15.84 2.17
CA ASN A 131 -3.38 14.92 3.25
C ASN A 131 -3.79 13.51 2.81
N VAL A 132 -2.82 12.60 2.71
CA VAL A 132 -3.01 11.25 2.16
C VAL A 132 -2.70 10.21 3.21
N TYR A 133 -3.50 9.16 3.26
CA TYR A 133 -3.28 7.98 4.08
C TYR A 133 -3.09 6.72 3.21
N PHE A 134 -2.11 5.91 3.58
CA PHE A 134 -1.86 4.60 3.00
C PHE A 134 -1.87 3.55 4.11
N SER A 135 -2.80 2.61 4.05
CA SER A 135 -2.98 1.62 5.12
C SER A 135 -1.84 0.62 5.24
N GLY A 136 -1.06 0.38 4.17
CA GLY A 136 -0.31 -0.87 4.07
C GLY A 136 -1.26 -2.06 4.16
N ASP A 137 -0.75 -3.21 4.59
CA ASP A 137 -1.55 -4.38 4.90
C ASP A 137 -1.92 -4.41 6.38
N GLY A 138 -3.14 -4.89 6.69
CA GLY A 138 -3.54 -5.01 8.07
C GLY A 138 -4.97 -5.44 8.31
N GLY A 139 -5.21 -6.08 9.46
CA GLY A 139 -6.54 -6.34 9.98
C GLY A 139 -7.16 -5.08 10.59
N TYR A 140 -8.50 -5.05 10.64
CA TYR A 140 -9.24 -3.97 11.27
C TYR A 140 -8.91 -3.84 12.77
N GLY A 141 -8.83 -2.60 13.26
CA GLY A 141 -8.52 -2.32 14.66
C GLY A 141 -8.67 -0.84 15.06
N PRO A 142 -8.52 -0.52 16.34
CA PRO A 142 -8.74 0.82 16.87
C PRO A 142 -7.70 1.86 16.39
N HIS A 143 -6.56 1.40 15.86
CA HIS A 143 -5.51 2.27 15.35
C HIS A 143 -5.98 3.19 14.22
N PHE A 144 -6.94 2.77 13.38
CA PHE A 144 -7.48 3.62 12.33
C PHE A 144 -8.12 4.87 12.90
N LYS A 145 -8.95 4.73 13.93
CA LYS A 145 -9.57 5.86 14.60
C LYS A 145 -8.53 6.75 15.30
N GLU A 146 -7.55 6.15 15.96
CA GLU A 146 -6.46 6.90 16.61
C GLU A 146 -5.64 7.71 15.60
N ILE A 147 -5.33 7.15 14.43
CA ILE A 147 -4.64 7.84 13.34
C ILE A 147 -5.50 9.00 12.81
N GLY A 148 -6.81 8.75 12.60
CA GLY A 148 -7.76 9.76 12.18
C GLY A 148 -7.85 10.94 13.14
N GLU A 149 -7.90 10.68 14.44
CA GLU A 149 -7.96 11.70 15.50
C GLU A 149 -6.66 12.54 15.57
N LYS A 150 -5.49 11.93 15.32
CA LYS A 150 -4.19 12.60 15.36
C LYS A 150 -3.84 13.38 14.10
N PHE A 151 -4.16 12.83 12.93
CA PHE A 151 -3.62 13.33 11.66
C PHE A 151 -4.68 13.65 10.61
N GLY A 152 -5.90 13.16 10.76
CA GLY A 152 -6.99 13.39 9.83
C GLY A 152 -7.59 14.82 9.88
N PRO A 153 -8.56 15.13 9.06
CA PRO A 153 -9.08 14.26 8.00
C PRO A 153 -8.11 14.11 6.83
N PHE A 154 -8.27 13.03 6.05
CA PHE A 154 -7.48 12.78 4.85
C PHE A 154 -8.28 13.08 3.60
N ASP A 155 -7.67 13.77 2.64
CA ASP A 155 -8.29 14.05 1.35
C ASP A 155 -8.39 12.78 0.49
N PHE A 156 -7.42 11.86 0.69
CA PHE A 156 -7.37 10.59 0.00
C PHE A 156 -6.84 9.48 0.93
N ALA A 157 -7.53 8.35 0.97
CA ALA A 157 -7.13 7.19 1.75
C ALA A 157 -7.10 5.93 0.88
N MET A 158 -5.93 5.32 0.76
CA MET A 158 -5.70 4.05 0.09
C MET A 158 -5.83 2.93 1.13
N MET A 159 -6.86 2.10 0.97
CA MET A 159 -7.27 1.11 1.97
C MET A 159 -7.11 -0.31 1.43
N GLU A 160 -6.33 -1.14 2.11
CA GLU A 160 -6.20 -2.56 1.82
C GLU A 160 -7.58 -3.23 1.85
N CYS A 161 -7.93 -4.00 0.81
CA CYS A 161 -9.20 -4.71 0.75
C CYS A 161 -9.12 -6.10 0.09
N GLY A 162 -7.95 -6.47 -0.40
CA GLY A 162 -7.72 -7.76 -1.05
C GLY A 162 -7.17 -8.82 -0.10
N GLN A 163 -7.08 -10.07 -0.57
CA GLN A 163 -6.36 -11.17 0.09
C GLN A 163 -6.87 -11.56 1.48
N TYR A 164 -8.12 -11.29 1.79
CA TYR A 164 -8.76 -11.60 3.07
C TYR A 164 -9.24 -13.05 3.17
N ASN A 165 -9.39 -13.51 4.41
CA ASN A 165 -10.07 -14.76 4.77
C ASN A 165 -10.44 -14.69 6.26
N PRO A 166 -11.58 -15.28 6.69
CA PRO A 166 -11.94 -15.37 8.13
C PRO A 166 -10.84 -15.97 9.00
N ALA A 167 -10.04 -16.89 8.46
CA ALA A 167 -8.95 -17.53 9.19
C ALA A 167 -7.78 -16.57 9.53
N TRP A 168 -7.64 -15.46 8.83
CA TRP A 168 -6.61 -14.45 9.07
C TRP A 168 -7.11 -13.01 9.07
N ALA A 169 -8.35 -12.79 9.50
CA ALA A 169 -8.94 -11.46 9.66
C ALA A 169 -8.13 -10.53 10.60
N ALA A 170 -7.22 -11.08 11.39
CA ALA A 170 -6.31 -10.30 12.23
C ALA A 170 -5.24 -9.55 11.44
N ILE A 171 -4.95 -9.95 10.19
CA ILE A 171 -3.85 -9.44 9.38
C ILE A 171 -4.27 -8.93 8.00
N HIS A 172 -5.52 -9.15 7.59
CA HIS A 172 -6.16 -8.59 6.39
C HIS A 172 -7.62 -8.28 6.67
N MET A 173 -8.05 -7.07 6.34
CA MET A 173 -9.44 -6.65 6.50
C MET A 173 -10.38 -7.35 5.52
N MET A 174 -11.59 -7.67 5.98
CA MET A 174 -12.69 -7.89 5.06
C MET A 174 -12.99 -6.60 4.30
N PRO A 175 -13.48 -6.66 3.06
CA PRO A 175 -13.75 -5.45 2.28
C PRO A 175 -14.70 -4.46 2.97
N GLU A 176 -15.66 -4.96 3.74
CA GLU A 176 -16.56 -4.13 4.53
C GLU A 176 -15.85 -3.41 5.68
N GLU A 177 -14.90 -4.09 6.33
CA GLU A 177 -14.06 -3.49 7.37
C GLU A 177 -13.11 -2.45 6.79
N SER A 178 -12.63 -2.66 5.56
CA SER A 178 -11.77 -1.73 4.85
C SER A 178 -12.46 -0.38 4.58
N VAL A 179 -13.75 -0.40 4.19
CA VAL A 179 -14.56 0.83 4.06
C VAL A 179 -14.72 1.51 5.42
N GLN A 180 -15.05 0.75 6.47
CA GLN A 180 -15.19 1.30 7.81
C GLN A 180 -13.88 1.91 8.31
N ALA A 181 -12.75 1.23 8.11
CA ALA A 181 -11.41 1.74 8.46
C ALA A 181 -11.09 3.05 7.72
N GLY A 182 -11.47 3.14 6.44
CA GLY A 182 -11.33 4.37 5.66
C GLY A 182 -12.13 5.54 6.23
N LEU A 183 -13.33 5.28 6.75
CA LEU A 183 -14.14 6.29 7.44
C LEU A 183 -13.56 6.62 8.82
N ASP A 184 -13.07 5.63 9.56
CA ASP A 184 -12.48 5.82 10.89
C ASP A 184 -11.20 6.67 10.85
N VAL A 185 -10.37 6.56 9.81
CA VAL A 185 -9.24 7.49 9.62
C VAL A 185 -9.68 8.88 9.15
N GLY A 186 -10.95 9.07 8.82
CA GLY A 186 -11.46 10.33 8.30
C GLY A 186 -11.12 10.56 6.83
N GLY A 187 -11.03 9.50 6.04
CA GLY A 187 -10.82 9.58 4.59
C GLY A 187 -12.05 10.14 3.86
N LYS A 188 -11.86 11.20 3.07
CA LYS A 188 -12.92 11.83 2.27
C LYS A 188 -13.16 11.05 0.97
N LEU A 189 -12.09 10.60 0.33
CA LEU A 189 -12.12 9.77 -0.87
C LEU A 189 -11.32 8.50 -0.60
N LEU A 190 -11.95 7.33 -0.71
CA LEU A 190 -11.33 6.05 -0.47
C LEU A 190 -10.96 5.35 -1.77
N MET A 191 -9.81 4.71 -1.81
CA MET A 191 -9.39 3.85 -2.91
C MET A 191 -9.07 2.45 -2.37
N PRO A 192 -9.79 1.42 -2.80
CA PRO A 192 -9.43 0.04 -2.47
C PRO A 192 -8.13 -0.34 -3.18
N ILE A 193 -7.17 -0.84 -2.41
CA ILE A 193 -5.88 -1.33 -2.90
C ILE A 193 -5.68 -2.80 -2.53
N HIS A 194 -4.56 -3.40 -2.93
CA HIS A 194 -4.16 -4.79 -2.64
C HIS A 194 -5.04 -5.85 -3.30
N TRP A 195 -5.65 -5.53 -4.44
CA TRP A 195 -6.46 -6.43 -5.26
C TRP A 195 -6.09 -6.29 -6.76
N GLY A 196 -6.50 -7.24 -7.59
CA GLY A 196 -6.31 -7.16 -9.04
C GLY A 196 -4.87 -7.39 -9.55
N ALA A 197 -3.91 -7.70 -8.67
CA ALA A 197 -2.51 -7.93 -9.05
C ALA A 197 -2.09 -9.39 -8.90
N PHE A 198 -2.38 -10.01 -7.77
CA PHE A 198 -1.99 -11.37 -7.43
C PHE A 198 -3.15 -12.13 -6.80
N LYS A 199 -3.08 -13.46 -6.85
CA LYS A 199 -3.99 -14.33 -6.12
C LYS A 199 -3.24 -14.90 -4.91
N LEU A 200 -3.44 -14.31 -3.73
CA LEU A 200 -2.86 -14.76 -2.47
C LEU A 200 -3.91 -15.38 -1.53
N ALA A 201 -5.20 -15.15 -1.82
CA ALA A 201 -6.33 -15.71 -1.08
C ALA A 201 -7.26 -16.55 -1.98
N PRO A 202 -8.12 -17.40 -1.41
CA PRO A 202 -8.96 -18.33 -2.17
C PRO A 202 -10.20 -17.71 -2.84
N HIS A 203 -10.59 -16.47 -2.49
CA HIS A 203 -11.74 -15.80 -3.10
C HIS A 203 -11.50 -15.39 -4.56
N SER A 204 -12.55 -15.04 -5.29
CA SER A 204 -12.43 -14.46 -6.63
C SER A 204 -11.67 -13.13 -6.58
N TRP A 205 -10.89 -12.83 -7.62
CA TRP A 205 -10.12 -11.59 -7.69
C TRP A 205 -10.98 -10.31 -7.75
N ILE A 206 -12.24 -10.43 -8.18
CA ILE A 206 -13.20 -9.33 -8.22
C ILE A 206 -14.04 -9.20 -6.93
N ASP A 207 -14.07 -10.24 -6.09
CA ASP A 207 -14.89 -10.22 -4.87
C ASP A 207 -14.53 -9.05 -3.92
N PRO A 208 -13.24 -8.69 -3.74
CA PRO A 208 -12.88 -7.55 -2.90
C PRO A 208 -13.55 -6.24 -3.34
N ILE A 209 -13.44 -5.90 -4.61
CA ILE A 209 -13.97 -4.62 -5.13
C ILE A 209 -15.49 -4.57 -5.12
N GLU A 210 -16.16 -5.67 -5.45
CA GLU A 210 -17.62 -5.75 -5.45
C GLU A 210 -18.17 -5.54 -4.03
N ARG A 211 -17.58 -6.19 -3.03
CA ARG A 211 -17.97 -6.03 -1.62
C ARG A 211 -17.60 -4.66 -1.06
N PHE A 212 -16.43 -4.13 -1.39
CA PHE A 212 -16.00 -2.78 -1.00
C PHE A 212 -16.97 -1.74 -1.54
N LYS A 213 -17.30 -1.80 -2.85
CA LYS A 213 -18.25 -0.91 -3.51
C LYS A 213 -19.63 -0.97 -2.86
N LYS A 214 -20.18 -2.17 -2.70
CA LYS A 214 -21.47 -2.36 -2.04
C LYS A 214 -21.50 -1.73 -0.65
N LYS A 215 -20.45 -1.96 0.15
CA LYS A 215 -20.37 -1.41 1.50
C LYS A 215 -20.21 0.11 1.50
N SER A 216 -19.48 0.66 0.55
CA SER A 216 -19.34 2.11 0.40
C SER A 216 -20.67 2.79 0.09
N GLU A 217 -21.52 2.18 -0.73
CA GLU A 217 -22.87 2.65 -1.03
C GLU A 217 -23.75 2.64 0.24
N GLU A 218 -23.70 1.56 1.03
CA GLU A 218 -24.42 1.45 2.30
C GLU A 218 -24.05 2.55 3.31
N LEU A 219 -22.77 2.93 3.34
CA LEU A 219 -22.22 3.92 4.29
C LEU A 219 -22.11 5.34 3.68
N ASN A 220 -22.56 5.55 2.44
CA ASN A 220 -22.40 6.80 1.69
C ASN A 220 -20.94 7.29 1.64
N ALA A 221 -19.97 6.39 1.59
CA ALA A 221 -18.57 6.70 1.43
C ALA A 221 -18.25 7.01 -0.04
N GLN A 222 -17.47 8.07 -0.27
CA GLN A 222 -16.96 8.38 -1.60
C GLN A 222 -15.78 7.46 -1.93
N ILE A 223 -15.85 6.78 -3.07
CA ILE A 223 -14.80 5.86 -3.51
C ILE A 223 -14.36 6.13 -4.94
N ILE A 224 -13.14 5.69 -5.23
CA ILE A 224 -12.59 5.67 -6.58
C ILE A 224 -11.86 4.33 -6.81
N HIS A 225 -11.97 3.80 -8.02
CA HIS A 225 -11.34 2.54 -8.42
C HIS A 225 -10.82 2.64 -9.86
N PRO A 226 -9.76 3.44 -10.08
CA PRO A 226 -9.24 3.70 -11.42
C PRO A 226 -8.76 2.41 -12.10
N VAL A 227 -8.72 2.42 -13.42
CA VAL A 227 -8.02 1.37 -14.17
C VAL A 227 -6.55 1.36 -13.77
N ILE A 228 -5.94 0.18 -13.69
CA ILE A 228 -4.52 0.06 -13.33
C ILE A 228 -3.66 0.88 -14.30
N GLY A 229 -2.88 1.83 -13.76
CA GLY A 229 -2.08 2.79 -14.53
C GLY A 229 -2.79 4.10 -14.89
N GLU A 230 -4.08 4.23 -14.60
CA GLU A 230 -4.82 5.46 -14.85
C GLU A 230 -4.40 6.59 -13.90
N LYS A 231 -4.28 7.80 -14.45
CA LYS A 231 -3.98 9.00 -13.68
C LYS A 231 -5.26 9.57 -13.06
N VAL A 232 -5.23 9.79 -11.77
CA VAL A 232 -6.36 10.29 -10.98
C VAL A 232 -6.11 11.70 -10.47
N ASN A 233 -7.13 12.57 -10.57
CA ASN A 233 -7.17 13.85 -9.85
C ASN A 233 -8.04 13.68 -8.59
N ILE A 234 -7.42 13.56 -7.43
CA ILE A 234 -8.12 13.33 -6.15
C ILE A 234 -8.99 14.52 -5.69
N GLN A 235 -8.74 15.73 -6.19
CA GLN A 235 -9.56 16.90 -5.86
C GLN A 235 -10.85 17.00 -6.68
N ASN A 236 -10.85 16.41 -7.86
CA ASN A 236 -12.01 16.32 -8.74
C ASN A 236 -11.93 14.99 -9.50
N PRO A 237 -12.23 13.87 -8.81
CA PRO A 237 -12.12 12.56 -9.41
C PRO A 237 -13.20 12.36 -10.48
N ASP A 238 -12.79 11.88 -11.64
CA ASP A 238 -13.72 11.40 -12.64
C ASP A 238 -14.41 10.11 -12.14
N PRO A 239 -15.65 9.84 -12.56
CA PRO A 239 -16.31 8.56 -12.25
C PRO A 239 -15.48 7.39 -12.76
N SER A 240 -15.11 6.48 -11.87
CA SER A 240 -14.35 5.29 -12.25
C SER A 240 -15.26 4.22 -12.88
N PRO A 241 -14.90 3.66 -14.05
CA PRO A 241 -15.65 2.56 -14.64
C PRO A 241 -15.45 1.26 -13.83
N GLU A 242 -16.42 0.37 -13.90
CA GLU A 242 -16.29 -1.00 -13.39
C GLU A 242 -15.48 -1.84 -14.37
N TRP A 243 -14.22 -1.50 -14.55
CA TRP A 243 -13.34 -2.04 -15.58
C TRP A 243 -13.12 -3.56 -15.45
N TRP A 244 -13.23 -4.11 -14.24
CA TRP A 244 -13.08 -5.54 -13.97
C TRP A 244 -14.19 -6.41 -14.60
N ASN A 245 -15.32 -5.83 -14.95
CA ASN A 245 -16.40 -6.55 -15.66
C ASN A 245 -16.04 -6.88 -17.11
N ASN A 246 -14.92 -6.38 -17.62
CA ASN A 246 -14.44 -6.61 -18.99
C ASN A 246 -13.38 -7.72 -19.09
N TYR A 247 -13.10 -8.44 -17.99
CA TYR A 247 -12.04 -9.46 -17.92
C TYR A 247 -12.51 -10.79 -17.35
#